data_770220980c0ff1026b054f08054be1c7
#
_entry.id   770220980c0ff1026b054f08054be1c7
#
_cell.length_a   1.000
_cell.length_b   1.000
_cell.length_c   1.000
_cell.angle_alpha   90.00
_cell.angle_beta   90.00
_cell.angle_gamma   90.00
#
_symmetry.space_group_name_H-M   'P 1'
#
loop_
_entity.id
_entity.type
_entity.pdbx_description
1 polymer ?
#
loop_
_entity_poly.entity_id
_entity_poly.type
_entity_poly.pdbx_seq_one_letter_code
_entity_poly.pdbx_strand_id
1 'polypeptide(L)'
;MPDVVEFRREGAIAVITVNHPPVNALNNAMRKGLVEALARARDDAGIQAVVVAAAGRTFIAGADITEFNQPPVSPTTIDVIEALDAMPKPVVAALHGTPLGGGLEVALGCHFRIALAGTKLGLPEIKLGLMPGYLSDPAGFGV
;
A
#
# COMPACT_ATOMS: atom_id res chain seq x y z
N MET A 1 -15.11 7.43 14.41
CA MET A 1 -14.43 6.24 13.87
C MET A 1 -13.02 6.63 13.45
N PRO A 2 -12.02 5.92 13.93
CA PRO A 2 -10.68 6.18 13.41
C PRO A 2 -10.62 5.82 11.92
N ASP A 3 -9.95 6.67 11.16
CA ASP A 3 -9.75 6.41 9.74
C ASP A 3 -8.81 5.21 9.54
N VAL A 4 -9.07 4.41 8.51
CA VAL A 4 -8.17 3.29 8.14
C VAL A 4 -6.82 3.79 7.66
N VAL A 5 -6.73 5.04 7.23
CA VAL A 5 -5.48 5.68 6.80
C VAL A 5 -5.33 6.98 7.56
N GLU A 6 -4.20 7.12 8.23
CA GLU A 6 -3.86 8.32 8.98
C GLU A 6 -2.73 9.05 8.28
N PHE A 7 -2.86 10.37 8.18
CA PHE A 7 -1.83 11.25 7.63
C PHE A 7 -1.22 12.08 8.75
N ARG A 8 0.08 11.92 8.97
CA ARG A 8 0.83 12.68 9.96
C ARG A 8 2.01 13.36 9.29
N ARG A 9 2.34 14.54 9.75
CA ARG A 9 3.51 15.27 9.26
C ARG A 9 4.60 15.32 10.33
N GLU A 10 5.81 14.96 9.95
CA GLU A 10 7.01 15.14 10.79
C GLU A 10 8.03 15.94 9.99
N GLY A 11 8.15 17.24 10.30
CA GLY A 11 9.02 18.13 9.53
C GLY A 11 8.58 18.18 8.05
N ALA A 12 9.47 17.83 7.16
CA ALA A 12 9.23 17.79 5.73
C ALA A 12 8.78 16.39 5.24
N ILE A 13 8.45 15.48 6.16
CA ILE A 13 8.07 14.10 5.81
C ILE A 13 6.60 13.89 6.15
N ALA A 14 5.84 13.35 5.20
CA ALA A 14 4.50 12.82 5.46
C ALA A 14 4.62 11.36 5.86
N VAL A 15 4.00 10.98 6.97
CA VAL A 15 3.89 9.59 7.40
C VAL A 15 2.44 9.17 7.21
N ILE A 16 2.22 8.26 6.28
CA ILE A 16 0.92 7.70 5.96
C ILE A 16 0.87 6.32 6.60
N THR A 17 -0.01 6.16 7.59
CA THR A 17 -0.12 4.91 8.35
C THR A 17 -1.47 4.25 8.09
N VAL A 18 -1.46 3.01 7.66
CA VAL A 18 -2.68 2.20 7.53
C VAL A 18 -2.96 1.49 8.84
N ASN A 19 -4.24 1.39 9.19
CA ASN A 19 -4.67 0.73 10.42
C ASN A 19 -6.04 0.09 10.22
N HIS A 20 -6.03 -1.20 9.90
CA HIS A 20 -7.24 -2.01 9.70
C HIS A 20 -7.00 -3.41 10.29
N PRO A 21 -7.13 -3.53 11.64
CA PRO A 21 -6.89 -4.82 12.29
C PRO A 21 -7.77 -5.94 11.73
N PRO A 22 -7.33 -7.19 11.84
CA PRO A 22 -6.10 -7.66 12.48
C PRO A 22 -4.86 -7.64 11.58
N VAL A 23 -5.00 -7.66 10.26
CA VAL A 23 -3.87 -7.87 9.33
C VAL A 23 -3.74 -6.79 8.27
N ASN A 24 -4.45 -5.69 8.44
CA ASN A 24 -4.41 -4.58 7.49
C ASN A 24 -4.75 -5.00 6.05
N ALA A 25 -5.81 -5.83 5.90
CA ALA A 25 -6.25 -6.24 4.56
C ALA A 25 -6.61 -5.00 3.72
N LEU A 26 -6.18 -5.01 2.48
CA LEU A 26 -6.33 -3.86 1.56
C LEU A 26 -7.76 -3.82 1.01
N ASN A 27 -8.65 -3.17 1.75
CA ASN A 27 -10.02 -2.95 1.31
C ASN A 27 -10.19 -1.62 0.56
N ASN A 28 -11.38 -1.37 0.05
CA ASN A 28 -11.66 -0.15 -0.70
C ASN A 28 -11.42 1.13 0.14
N ALA A 29 -11.83 1.13 1.41
CA ALA A 29 -11.62 2.29 2.29
C ALA A 29 -10.12 2.61 2.45
N MET A 30 -9.29 1.59 2.58
CA MET A 30 -7.84 1.76 2.67
C MET A 30 -7.26 2.26 1.36
N ARG A 31 -7.67 1.69 0.23
CA ARG A 31 -7.20 2.15 -1.09
C ARG A 31 -7.56 3.62 -1.31
N LYS A 32 -8.80 3.98 -1.00
CA LYS A 32 -9.26 5.37 -1.11
C LYS A 32 -8.45 6.30 -0.21
N GLY A 33 -8.26 5.91 1.04
CA GLY A 33 -7.47 6.69 1.99
C GLY A 33 -6.02 6.87 1.55
N LEU A 34 -5.41 5.82 0.99
CA LEU A 34 -4.04 5.90 0.47
C LEU A 34 -3.94 6.88 -0.70
N VAL A 35 -4.86 6.80 -1.66
CA VAL A 35 -4.85 7.72 -2.82
C VAL A 35 -5.04 9.16 -2.35
N GLU A 36 -5.97 9.41 -1.44
CA GLU A 36 -6.22 10.75 -0.90
C GLU A 36 -5.00 11.29 -0.12
N ALA A 37 -4.38 10.44 0.70
CA ALA A 37 -3.20 10.83 1.47
C ALA A 37 -2.00 11.14 0.58
N LEU A 38 -1.79 10.34 -0.46
CA LEU A 38 -0.73 10.59 -1.44
C LEU A 38 -0.96 11.90 -2.19
N ALA A 39 -2.20 12.19 -2.59
CA ALA A 39 -2.53 13.45 -3.24
C ALA A 39 -2.25 14.64 -2.33
N ARG A 40 -2.59 14.52 -1.05
CA ARG A 40 -2.30 15.55 -0.06
C ARG A 40 -0.80 15.79 0.09
N ALA A 41 -0.02 14.72 0.16
CA ALA A 41 1.45 14.84 0.25
C ALA A 41 2.03 15.43 -1.02
N ARG A 42 1.53 15.05 -2.19
CA ARG A 42 1.97 15.59 -3.48
C ARG A 42 1.77 17.10 -3.54
N ASP A 43 0.61 17.58 -3.08
CA ASP A 43 0.19 18.96 -3.25
C ASP A 43 0.73 19.89 -2.16
N ASP A 44 1.34 19.37 -1.11
CA ASP A 44 1.92 20.17 -0.03
C ASP A 44 3.40 20.46 -0.31
N ALA A 45 3.69 21.71 -0.66
CA ALA A 45 5.05 22.13 -0.97
C ALA A 45 6.04 21.96 0.19
N GLY A 46 5.57 21.90 1.43
CA GLY A 46 6.41 21.69 2.61
C GLY A 46 6.79 20.24 2.84
N ILE A 47 6.18 19.30 2.11
CA ILE A 47 6.50 17.87 2.21
C ILE A 47 7.47 17.50 1.11
N GLN A 48 8.61 16.91 1.48
CA GLN A 48 9.67 16.52 0.54
C GLN A 48 9.76 15.01 0.34
N ALA A 49 9.22 14.22 1.25
CA ALA A 49 9.25 12.77 1.15
C ALA A 49 8.06 12.16 1.90
N VAL A 50 7.74 10.91 1.57
CA VAL A 50 6.60 10.19 2.11
C VAL A 50 7.06 8.84 2.64
N VAL A 51 6.57 8.46 3.82
CA VAL A 51 6.71 7.12 4.36
C VAL A 51 5.33 6.49 4.44
N VAL A 52 5.19 5.28 3.91
CA VAL A 52 3.98 4.47 4.05
C VAL A 52 4.28 3.35 5.04
N ALA A 53 3.54 3.32 6.13
CA ALA A 53 3.73 2.38 7.22
C ALA A 53 2.39 1.77 7.64
N ALA A 54 2.43 0.78 8.49
CA ALA A 54 1.23 0.15 9.03
C ALA A 54 1.30 0.07 10.54
N ALA A 55 0.14 0.26 11.18
CA ALA A 55 -0.03 0.01 12.60
C ALA A 55 -0.20 -1.51 12.83
N GLY A 56 -0.01 -1.93 14.07
CA GLY A 56 -0.25 -3.32 14.46
C GLY A 56 0.90 -4.25 14.07
N ARG A 57 0.54 -5.51 13.86
CA ARG A 57 1.53 -6.60 13.77
C ARG A 57 2.13 -6.82 12.40
N THR A 58 1.56 -6.23 11.35
CA THR A 58 2.04 -6.44 10.00
C THR A 58 1.71 -5.26 9.08
N PHE A 59 2.57 -5.02 8.11
CA PHE A 59 2.21 -4.23 6.94
C PHE A 59 1.04 -4.94 6.23
N ILE A 60 0.42 -4.29 5.26
CA ILE A 60 -0.76 -4.82 4.55
C ILE A 60 -0.55 -6.30 4.18
N ALA A 61 -1.44 -7.17 4.64
CA ALA A 61 -1.35 -8.62 4.42
C ALA A 61 -2.44 -9.08 3.44
N GLY A 62 -2.30 -8.68 2.18
CA GLY A 62 -3.16 -9.11 1.10
C GLY A 62 -4.37 -8.22 0.85
N ALA A 63 -5.16 -8.58 -0.15
CA ALA A 63 -6.42 -7.94 -0.45
C ALA A 63 -7.51 -8.47 0.50
N ASP A 64 -8.58 -7.69 0.67
CA ASP A 64 -9.73 -8.15 1.43
C ASP A 64 -10.52 -9.14 0.57
N ILE A 65 -10.47 -10.41 0.96
CA ILE A 65 -11.13 -11.48 0.18
C ILE A 65 -12.65 -11.35 0.17
N THR A 66 -13.24 -10.60 1.11
CA THR A 66 -14.69 -10.37 1.09
C THR A 66 -15.13 -9.52 -0.09
N GLU A 67 -14.22 -8.82 -0.75
CA GLU A 67 -14.50 -8.01 -1.94
C GLU A 67 -14.38 -8.80 -3.25
N PHE A 68 -13.89 -10.04 -3.23
CA PHE A 68 -13.62 -10.81 -4.45
C PHE A 68 -14.87 -11.16 -5.26
N ASN A 69 -16.02 -11.32 -4.59
CA ASN A 69 -17.28 -11.66 -5.24
C ASN A 69 -18.13 -10.44 -5.61
N GLN A 70 -17.54 -9.27 -5.53
CA GLN A 70 -18.23 -8.01 -5.82
C GLN A 70 -17.60 -7.34 -7.03
N PRO A 71 -18.36 -6.52 -7.78
CA PRO A 71 -17.76 -5.71 -8.84
C PRO A 71 -16.64 -4.84 -8.30
N PRO A 72 -15.55 -4.66 -9.05
CA PRO A 72 -14.46 -3.79 -8.62
C PRO A 72 -14.97 -2.37 -8.35
N VAL A 73 -14.55 -1.80 -7.22
CA VAL A 73 -14.87 -0.43 -6.84
C VAL A 73 -13.57 0.37 -6.80
N SER A 74 -13.54 1.45 -7.57
CA SER A 74 -12.38 2.35 -7.59
C SER A 74 -12.24 3.09 -6.25
N PRO A 75 -10.99 3.41 -5.83
CA PRO A 75 -9.76 3.03 -6.50
C PRO A 75 -9.44 1.55 -6.31
N THR A 76 -8.84 0.95 -7.34
CA THR A 76 -8.36 -0.43 -7.30
C THR A 76 -6.94 -0.48 -6.73
N THR A 77 -6.41 -1.69 -6.52
CA THR A 77 -5.00 -1.84 -6.11
C THR A 77 -4.06 -1.27 -7.17
N ILE A 78 -4.37 -1.44 -8.44
CA ILE A 78 -3.57 -0.86 -9.52
C ILE A 78 -3.59 0.66 -9.46
N ASP A 79 -4.74 1.26 -9.16
CA ASP A 79 -4.84 2.72 -8.99
C ASP A 79 -3.92 3.22 -7.88
N VAL A 80 -3.82 2.49 -6.77
CA VAL A 80 -2.91 2.83 -5.67
C VAL A 80 -1.46 2.74 -6.14
N ILE A 81 -1.10 1.66 -6.84
CA ILE A 81 0.26 1.46 -7.35
C ILE A 81 0.64 2.58 -8.33
N GLU A 82 -0.27 2.94 -9.22
CA GLU A 82 -0.05 4.05 -10.16
C GLU A 82 0.13 5.38 -9.43
N ALA A 83 -0.65 5.63 -8.38
CA ALA A 83 -0.50 6.85 -7.58
C ALA A 83 0.86 6.90 -6.88
N LEU A 84 1.35 5.77 -6.38
CA LEU A 84 2.67 5.67 -5.77
C LEU A 84 3.77 5.92 -6.81
N ASP A 85 3.68 5.26 -7.95
CA ASP A 85 4.67 5.38 -9.02
C ASP A 85 4.75 6.81 -9.56
N ALA A 86 3.62 7.47 -9.67
CA ALA A 86 3.52 8.83 -10.21
C ALA A 86 3.94 9.93 -9.21
N MET A 87 4.22 9.58 -7.94
CA MET A 87 4.59 10.59 -6.95
C MET A 87 5.90 11.27 -7.34
N PRO A 88 5.92 12.61 -7.41
CA PRO A 88 7.15 13.35 -7.73
C PRO A 88 8.13 13.47 -6.55
N LYS A 89 7.76 12.89 -5.41
CA LYS A 89 8.55 12.89 -4.18
C LYS A 89 8.87 11.46 -3.81
N PRO A 90 10.02 11.18 -3.16
CA PRO A 90 10.35 9.82 -2.75
C PRO A 90 9.29 9.24 -1.81
N VAL A 91 8.89 8.01 -2.06
CA VAL A 91 7.96 7.24 -1.21
C VAL A 91 8.68 5.99 -0.72
N VAL A 92 8.78 5.86 0.59
CA VAL A 92 9.43 4.73 1.25
C VAL A 92 8.39 3.88 1.93
N ALA A 93 8.36 2.58 1.63
CA ALA A 93 7.54 1.63 2.36
C ALA A 93 8.32 1.11 3.57
N ALA A 94 7.75 1.26 4.76
CA ALA A 94 8.32 0.72 6.01
C ALA A 94 7.61 -0.60 6.32
N LEU A 95 8.29 -1.72 6.12
CA LEU A 95 7.70 -3.04 6.15
C LEU A 95 8.01 -3.77 7.45
N HIS A 96 7.02 -4.49 7.97
CA HIS A 96 7.20 -5.39 9.09
C HIS A 96 6.13 -6.49 9.02
N GLY A 97 6.34 -7.58 9.76
CA GLY A 97 5.40 -8.70 9.79
C GLY A 97 5.45 -9.51 8.50
N THR A 98 4.29 -9.69 7.88
CA THR A 98 4.15 -10.54 6.70
C THR A 98 3.34 -9.85 5.60
N PRO A 99 3.94 -8.86 4.90
CA PRO A 99 3.27 -8.26 3.74
C PRO A 99 3.05 -9.33 2.65
N LEU A 100 1.80 -9.50 2.25
CA LEU A 100 1.39 -10.53 1.30
C LEU A 100 0.53 -9.93 0.19
N GLY A 101 0.56 -10.56 -0.98
CA GLY A 101 -0.34 -10.23 -2.08
C GLY A 101 -0.38 -8.75 -2.38
N GLY A 102 -1.57 -8.15 -2.28
CA GLY A 102 -1.78 -6.71 -2.52
C GLY A 102 -0.90 -5.82 -1.65
N GLY A 103 -0.58 -6.24 -0.43
CA GLY A 103 0.33 -5.50 0.44
C GLY A 103 1.75 -5.46 -0.09
N LEU A 104 2.25 -6.59 -0.58
CA LEU A 104 3.56 -6.62 -1.23
C LEU A 104 3.53 -5.83 -2.53
N GLU A 105 2.44 -5.90 -3.30
CA GLU A 105 2.29 -5.11 -4.52
C GLU A 105 2.35 -3.62 -4.24
N VAL A 106 1.69 -3.15 -3.18
CA VAL A 106 1.77 -1.74 -2.75
C VAL A 106 3.21 -1.38 -2.38
N ALA A 107 3.89 -2.24 -1.64
CA ALA A 107 5.29 -2.02 -1.26
C ALA A 107 6.20 -1.92 -2.50
N LEU A 108 5.97 -2.77 -3.50
CA LEU A 108 6.73 -2.74 -4.75
C LEU A 108 6.44 -1.48 -5.58
N GLY A 109 5.25 -0.90 -5.43
CA GLY A 109 4.91 0.36 -6.07
C GLY A 109 5.61 1.57 -5.47
N CYS A 110 6.09 1.49 -4.24
CA CYS A 110 6.89 2.54 -3.62
C CYS A 110 8.28 2.62 -4.26
N HIS A 111 8.93 3.79 -4.14
CA HIS A 111 10.25 3.98 -4.73
C HIS A 111 11.34 3.22 -3.97
N PHE A 112 11.22 3.14 -2.65
CA PHE A 112 12.17 2.46 -1.77
C PHE A 112 11.44 1.64 -0.73
N ARG A 113 12.11 0.64 -0.17
CA ARG A 113 11.56 -0.25 0.86
C ARG A 113 12.59 -0.45 1.96
N ILE A 114 12.12 -0.36 3.21
CA ILE A 114 12.90 -0.72 4.39
C ILE A 114 12.10 -1.78 5.12
N ALA A 115 12.73 -2.87 5.51
CA ALA A 115 12.07 -3.97 6.21
C ALA A 115 12.79 -4.28 7.51
N LEU A 116 12.01 -4.53 8.56
CA LEU A 116 12.57 -5.06 9.80
C LEU A 116 13.07 -6.47 9.56
N ALA A 117 14.12 -6.86 10.30
CA ALA A 117 14.61 -8.24 10.27
C ALA A 117 13.45 -9.19 10.64
N GLY A 118 13.35 -10.30 9.91
CA GLY A 118 12.27 -11.27 10.11
C GLY A 118 11.01 -10.99 9.29
N THR A 119 10.95 -9.89 8.55
CA THR A 119 9.83 -9.63 7.64
C THR A 119 9.76 -10.72 6.58
N LYS A 120 8.54 -11.27 6.38
CA LYS A 120 8.28 -12.32 5.39
C LYS A 120 7.42 -11.76 4.28
N LEU A 121 7.89 -11.87 3.04
CA LEU A 121 7.20 -11.35 1.87
C LEU A 121 6.64 -12.50 1.05
N GLY A 122 5.49 -12.29 0.39
CA GLY A 122 4.92 -13.33 -0.46
C GLY A 122 3.79 -12.82 -1.35
N LEU A 123 3.59 -13.54 -2.45
CA LEU A 123 2.49 -13.34 -3.37
C LEU A 123 1.69 -14.65 -3.44
N PRO A 124 0.73 -14.87 -2.51
CA PRO A 124 0.03 -16.15 -2.40
C PRO A 124 -1.07 -16.35 -3.45
N GLU A 125 -1.26 -15.42 -4.38
CA GLU A 125 -2.33 -15.48 -5.37
C GLU A 125 -2.27 -16.76 -6.21
N ILE A 126 -1.08 -17.29 -6.48
CA ILE A 126 -0.91 -18.56 -7.20
C ILE A 126 -1.62 -19.70 -6.47
N LYS A 127 -1.54 -19.73 -5.13
CA LYS A 127 -2.22 -20.74 -4.32
C LYS A 127 -3.73 -20.61 -4.37
N LEU A 128 -4.24 -19.42 -4.68
CA LEU A 128 -5.67 -19.13 -4.81
C LEU A 128 -6.14 -19.20 -6.27
N GLY A 129 -5.25 -19.54 -7.22
CA GLY A 129 -5.57 -19.54 -8.65
C GLY A 129 -5.71 -18.16 -9.25
N LEU A 130 -5.12 -17.14 -8.63
CA LEU A 130 -5.21 -15.75 -9.08
C LEU A 130 -3.86 -15.24 -9.58
N MET A 131 -3.92 -14.24 -10.45
CA MET A 131 -2.73 -13.53 -10.91
C MET A 131 -2.53 -12.29 -10.03
N PRO A 132 -1.32 -12.05 -9.48
CA PRO A 132 -1.05 -10.80 -8.78
C PRO A 132 -1.23 -9.60 -9.71
N GLY A 133 -1.94 -8.57 -9.24
CA GLY A 133 -2.25 -7.40 -10.06
C GLY A 133 -1.00 -6.69 -10.57
N TYR A 134 0.02 -6.57 -9.74
CA TYR A 134 1.29 -5.93 -10.11
C TYR A 134 2.02 -6.70 -11.21
N LEU A 135 2.01 -8.02 -11.13
CA LEU A 135 2.67 -8.88 -12.12
C LEU A 135 1.87 -8.99 -13.42
N SER A 136 0.60 -8.62 -13.42
CA SER A 136 -0.23 -8.60 -14.62
C SER A 136 -0.09 -7.28 -15.39
N ASP A 137 0.69 -6.33 -14.87
CA ASP A 137 0.92 -5.06 -15.54
C ASP A 137 1.71 -5.27 -16.83
N PRO A 138 1.17 -4.83 -17.99
CA PRO A 138 1.89 -4.94 -19.26
C PRO A 138 3.22 -4.20 -19.30
N ALA A 139 3.44 -3.22 -18.41
CA ALA A 139 4.71 -2.50 -18.31
C ALA A 139 5.86 -3.38 -17.81
N GLY A 140 5.56 -4.58 -17.31
CA GLY A 140 6.58 -5.58 -17.03
C GLY A 140 7.47 -5.28 -15.83
N PHE A 141 6.94 -4.65 -14.82
CA PHE A 141 7.65 -4.52 -13.54
C PHE A 141 7.74 -5.86 -12.80
N GLY A 142 7.69 -6.96 -13.53
CA GLY A 142 7.80 -8.27 -12.95
C GLY A 142 8.94 -8.34 -11.94
N VAL A 143 8.67 -8.93 -10.86
CA VAL A 143 9.61 -9.09 -9.76
C VAL A 143 10.56 -10.22 -10.05
#